data_24244d387b660bf7255abe71c6cf91b9
#
_entry.id   24244d387b660bf7255abe71c6cf91b9
#
_cell.length_a   1.000
_cell.length_b   1.000
_cell.length_c   1.000
_cell.angle_alpha   90.00
_cell.angle_beta   90.00
_cell.angle_gamma   90.00
#
_symmetry.space_group_name_H-M   'P 1'
#
loop_
_entity.id
_entity.type
_entity.pdbx_description
1 polymer ?
#
loop_
_entity_poly.entity_id
_entity_poly.type
_entity_poly.pdbx_seq_one_letter_code
_entity_poly.pdbx_strand_id
1 'polypeptide(L)'
;AQTHKISEVSGVFGYYAGAGCSIKHITDGTSNTIAFGEVRPLCSTMHLIGWWREIGVVAGTTAPLNWDTCPENSCWTANNVDPSGNCRCHHHRSWQVSPGFKSQHTGGAQFTFADGSVHFISENIDYRNYQRYGDRRDSEFADPI
;
A
#
# COMPACT_ATOMS: atom_id res chain seq x y z
N ALA A 1 13.04 21.11 -0.76
CA ALA A 1 12.12 20.16 -0.10
C ALA A 1 10.71 20.53 -0.53
N GLN A 2 10.02 19.65 -1.26
CA GLN A 2 8.60 19.83 -1.57
C GLN A 2 7.82 19.57 -0.28
N THR A 3 7.20 20.58 0.25
CA THR A 3 6.23 20.44 1.34
C THR A 3 4.91 19.97 0.74
N HIS A 4 4.69 18.67 0.73
CA HIS A 4 3.36 18.14 0.40
C HIS A 4 2.36 18.62 1.46
N LYS A 5 1.31 19.28 1.00
CA LYS A 5 0.22 19.69 1.90
C LYS A 5 -0.53 18.45 2.38
N ILE A 6 -1.05 18.48 3.61
CA ILE A 6 -1.95 17.43 4.15
C ILE A 6 -3.10 17.11 3.18
N SER A 7 -3.48 18.10 2.36
CA SER A 7 -4.49 17.95 1.30
C SER A 7 -4.07 17.01 0.15
N GLU A 8 -2.80 16.64 0.05
CA GLU A 8 -2.29 15.79 -1.04
C GLU A 8 -2.11 14.32 -0.61
N VAL A 9 -2.26 14.02 0.69
CA VAL A 9 -2.21 12.65 1.21
C VAL A 9 -3.60 12.05 1.12
N SER A 10 -3.79 11.05 0.30
CA SER A 10 -5.09 10.41 0.08
C SER A 10 -5.44 9.38 1.16
N GLY A 11 -4.48 8.67 1.72
CA GLY A 11 -4.68 7.66 2.75
C GLY A 11 -4.98 8.23 4.15
N VAL A 12 -5.35 7.35 5.08
CA VAL A 12 -5.61 7.68 6.49
C VAL A 12 -4.32 8.12 7.19
N PHE A 13 -3.21 7.46 6.89
CA PHE A 13 -1.88 7.77 7.41
C PHE A 13 -0.98 8.26 6.28
N GLY A 14 -0.14 9.24 6.57
CA GLY A 14 0.79 9.82 5.62
C GLY A 14 2.24 9.68 6.09
N TYR A 15 3.14 9.65 5.15
CA TYR A 15 4.58 9.53 5.36
C TYR A 15 5.20 10.75 6.06
N TYR A 16 4.60 11.93 5.93
CA TYR A 16 5.19 13.16 6.44
C TYR A 16 4.69 13.50 7.84
N ALA A 17 5.60 13.93 8.72
CA ALA A 17 5.27 14.42 10.05
C ALA A 17 4.18 15.52 9.97
N GLY A 18 3.12 15.36 10.74
CA GLY A 18 1.99 16.29 10.74
C GLY A 18 0.86 15.94 9.76
N ALA A 19 0.98 14.86 8.97
CA ALA A 19 -0.09 14.37 8.11
C ALA A 19 -1.16 13.58 8.87
N GLY A 20 -1.53 14.01 10.08
CA GLY A 20 -2.60 13.39 10.86
C GLY A 20 -3.96 13.56 10.20
N CYS A 21 -4.71 12.48 10.07
CA CYS A 21 -6.08 12.47 9.61
C CYS A 21 -7.04 12.43 10.79
N SER A 22 -8.02 13.31 10.81
CA SER A 22 -9.15 13.23 11.72
C SER A 22 -10.28 12.47 11.04
N ILE A 23 -11.10 11.74 11.79
CA ILE A 23 -12.25 10.96 11.26
C ILE A 23 -13.14 11.81 10.33
N LYS A 24 -13.33 13.08 10.65
CA LYS A 24 -14.09 14.02 9.79
C LYS A 24 -13.49 14.24 8.39
N HIS A 25 -12.24 13.84 8.17
CA HIS A 25 -11.56 13.96 6.88
C HIS A 25 -11.67 12.67 6.04
N ILE A 26 -12.36 11.66 6.56
CA ILE A 26 -12.67 10.40 5.84
C ILE A 26 -14.08 10.57 5.28
N THR A 27 -14.18 11.20 4.11
CA THR A 27 -15.49 11.57 3.51
C THR A 27 -16.13 10.41 2.77
N ASP A 28 -15.35 9.42 2.36
CA ASP A 28 -15.82 8.24 1.61
C ASP A 28 -16.38 7.14 2.52
N GLY A 29 -16.34 7.41 3.85
CA GLY A 29 -16.86 6.53 4.88
C GLY A 29 -15.78 5.67 5.54
N THR A 30 -15.84 5.60 6.86
CA THR A 30 -14.85 4.84 7.66
C THR A 30 -14.87 3.34 7.39
N SER A 31 -16.00 2.80 6.97
CA SER A 31 -16.15 1.39 6.57
C SER A 31 -15.67 1.10 5.14
N ASN A 32 -15.35 2.14 4.37
CA ASN A 32 -14.86 2.04 3.00
C ASN A 32 -13.40 2.48 2.84
N THR A 33 -12.72 2.80 3.95
CA THR A 33 -11.34 3.31 3.90
C THR A 33 -10.41 2.42 4.71
N ILE A 34 -9.39 1.86 4.06
CA ILE A 34 -8.35 1.05 4.70
C ILE A 34 -7.53 1.92 5.66
N ALA A 35 -7.38 1.46 6.89
CA ALA A 35 -6.48 2.04 7.88
C ALA A 35 -5.17 1.25 7.99
N PHE A 36 -5.25 -0.08 8.06
CA PHE A 36 -4.08 -0.96 8.20
C PHE A 36 -4.22 -2.17 7.29
N GLY A 37 -3.09 -2.73 6.88
CA GLY A 37 -3.05 -3.96 6.11
C GLY A 37 -1.72 -4.68 6.28
N GLU A 38 -1.66 -5.89 5.78
CA GLU A 38 -0.48 -6.75 5.90
C GLU A 38 0.64 -6.31 4.95
N VAL A 39 1.87 -6.37 5.44
CA VAL A 39 3.07 -6.13 4.64
C VAL A 39 4.08 -7.26 4.84
N ARG A 40 4.87 -7.54 3.81
CA ARG A 40 6.00 -8.46 3.87
C ARG A 40 7.30 -7.63 3.93
N PRO A 41 7.94 -7.50 5.11
CA PRO A 41 9.07 -6.58 5.29
C PRO A 41 10.23 -6.81 4.32
N LEU A 42 10.55 -8.06 3.99
CA LEU A 42 11.64 -8.40 3.06
C LEU A 42 11.37 -7.95 1.62
N CYS A 43 10.12 -7.70 1.27
CA CYS A 43 9.71 -7.33 -0.08
C CYS A 43 9.79 -5.82 -0.36
N SER A 44 10.22 -5.02 0.63
CA SER A 44 10.41 -3.58 0.49
C SER A 44 11.57 -3.10 1.36
N THR A 45 12.51 -2.38 0.77
CA THR A 45 13.58 -1.74 1.56
C THR A 45 13.05 -0.71 2.56
N MET A 46 11.86 -0.18 2.34
CA MET A 46 11.21 0.71 3.29
C MET A 46 10.75 -0.06 4.54
N HIS A 47 10.09 -1.19 4.36
CA HIS A 47 9.58 -2.00 5.47
C HIS A 47 10.70 -2.75 6.23
N LEU A 48 11.84 -3.03 5.58
CA LEU A 48 13.03 -3.62 6.24
C LEU A 48 13.58 -2.78 7.39
N ILE A 49 13.32 -1.48 7.38
CA ILE A 49 13.77 -0.57 8.44
C ILE A 49 13.03 -0.84 9.76
N GLY A 50 11.89 -1.51 9.69
CA GLY A 50 11.07 -1.90 10.84
C GLY A 50 10.04 -0.85 11.22
N TRP A 51 9.08 -1.29 12.03
CA TRP A 51 7.92 -0.51 12.43
C TRP A 51 8.22 0.70 13.35
N TRP A 52 9.43 0.78 13.91
CA TRP A 52 9.88 1.90 14.76
C TRP A 52 10.30 3.15 13.99
N ARG A 53 10.32 3.10 12.67
CA ARG A 53 10.59 4.27 11.84
C ARG A 53 9.37 4.63 11.00
N GLU A 54 9.16 5.93 10.82
CA GLU A 54 8.00 6.45 10.08
C GLU A 54 7.85 5.87 8.67
N ILE A 55 8.97 5.55 8.00
CA ILE A 55 8.96 4.94 6.66
C ILE A 55 8.55 3.46 6.71
N GLY A 56 8.92 2.76 7.79
CA GLY A 56 8.73 1.31 7.89
C GLY A 56 7.29 0.86 8.04
N VAL A 57 6.39 1.77 8.37
CA VAL A 57 4.96 1.48 8.60
C VAL A 57 4.04 1.99 7.49
N VAL A 58 4.58 2.72 6.50
CA VAL A 58 3.75 3.27 5.42
C VAL A 58 3.61 2.24 4.31
N ALA A 59 2.37 1.85 4.04
CA ALA A 59 1.98 1.04 2.90
C ALA A 59 0.82 1.72 2.16
N GLY A 60 0.56 1.30 0.94
CA GLY A 60 -0.48 1.91 0.12
C GLY A 60 -1.02 0.99 -0.97
N THR A 61 -2.09 1.44 -1.60
CA THR A 61 -2.77 0.76 -2.71
C THR A 61 -2.25 1.18 -4.09
N THR A 62 -1.03 1.74 -4.14
CA THR A 62 -0.38 2.22 -5.37
C THR A 62 0.10 1.11 -6.30
N ALA A 63 0.16 -0.12 -5.80
CA ALA A 63 0.42 -1.33 -6.58
C ALA A 63 -0.71 -2.34 -6.32
N PRO A 64 -1.00 -3.25 -7.24
CA PRO A 64 -1.93 -4.36 -6.98
C PRO A 64 -1.57 -5.11 -5.71
N LEU A 65 -2.57 -5.65 -5.02
CA LEU A 65 -2.37 -6.47 -3.83
C LEU A 65 -1.45 -7.66 -4.18
N ASN A 66 -0.53 -7.97 -3.29
CA ASN A 66 0.48 -9.03 -3.48
C ASN A 66 1.41 -8.83 -4.69
N TRP A 67 1.52 -7.59 -5.22
CA TRP A 67 2.48 -7.32 -6.29
C TRP A 67 3.89 -7.73 -5.87
N ASP A 68 4.45 -8.66 -6.62
CA ASP A 68 5.68 -9.33 -6.22
C ASP A 68 6.91 -8.43 -6.39
N THR A 69 7.51 -8.06 -5.26
CA THR A 69 8.78 -7.33 -5.17
C THR A 69 9.74 -8.01 -4.19
N CYS A 70 9.46 -9.27 -3.84
CA CYS A 70 10.23 -10.01 -2.86
C CYS A 70 11.58 -10.46 -3.40
N PRO A 71 12.64 -10.56 -2.54
CA PRO A 71 13.99 -10.87 -2.99
C PRO A 71 14.13 -12.19 -3.74
N GLU A 72 13.34 -13.19 -3.38
CA GLU A 72 13.31 -14.48 -4.04
C GLU A 72 12.87 -14.41 -5.51
N ASN A 73 12.08 -13.40 -5.87
CA ASN A 73 11.57 -13.16 -7.21
C ASN A 73 11.99 -11.81 -7.78
N SER A 74 12.72 -11.02 -7.01
CA SER A 74 13.20 -9.71 -7.46
C SER A 74 14.34 -9.84 -8.45
N CYS A 75 14.53 -8.84 -9.28
CA CYS A 75 15.57 -8.81 -10.29
C CYS A 75 17.02 -8.80 -9.77
N TRP A 76 17.26 -9.12 -8.53
CA TRP A 76 18.58 -9.49 -8.04
C TRP A 76 19.04 -10.85 -8.59
N THR A 77 18.11 -11.71 -8.98
CA THR A 77 18.38 -12.89 -9.78
C THR A 77 18.25 -12.48 -11.26
N ALA A 78 19.24 -12.75 -12.07
CA ALA A 78 19.46 -12.26 -13.44
C ALA A 78 18.31 -12.45 -14.47
N ASN A 79 17.16 -12.92 -14.06
CA ASN A 79 16.05 -13.30 -14.94
C ASN A 79 14.94 -12.26 -15.08
N ASN A 80 14.97 -11.16 -14.31
CA ASN A 80 13.94 -10.10 -14.33
C ASN A 80 14.49 -8.72 -14.70
N VAL A 81 15.56 -8.69 -15.46
CA VAL A 81 16.16 -7.46 -15.98
C VAL A 81 15.67 -7.25 -17.41
N ASP A 82 15.28 -6.04 -17.74
CA ASP A 82 15.03 -5.69 -19.14
C ASP A 82 16.33 -5.78 -19.96
N PRO A 83 16.27 -5.76 -21.31
CA PRO A 83 17.46 -5.80 -22.17
C PRO A 83 18.49 -4.68 -21.90
N SER A 84 18.07 -3.63 -21.18
CA SER A 84 18.92 -2.50 -20.77
C SER A 84 19.49 -2.65 -19.36
N GLY A 85 19.25 -3.80 -18.69
CA GLY A 85 19.73 -4.07 -17.34
C GLY A 85 18.93 -3.41 -16.22
N ASN A 86 17.74 -2.87 -16.50
CA ASN A 86 16.90 -2.20 -15.51
C ASN A 86 15.87 -3.14 -14.90
N CYS A 87 15.81 -3.14 -13.59
CA CYS A 87 14.77 -3.79 -12.81
C CYS A 87 13.52 -2.92 -12.78
N ARG A 88 12.53 -3.20 -13.61
CA ARG A 88 11.34 -2.33 -13.68
C ARG A 88 10.42 -2.50 -12.47
N CYS A 89 9.40 -3.26 -12.53
CA CYS A 89 8.29 -3.19 -11.58
C CYS A 89 8.36 -4.18 -10.40
N HIS A 90 9.35 -5.09 -10.38
CA HIS A 90 9.45 -6.19 -9.42
C HIS A 90 10.71 -6.09 -8.53
N HIS A 91 11.05 -4.88 -8.08
CA HIS A 91 12.23 -4.68 -7.26
C HIS A 91 11.87 -4.14 -5.88
N HIS A 92 12.42 -4.76 -4.83
CA HIS A 92 12.19 -4.35 -3.44
C HIS A 92 12.67 -2.93 -3.10
N ARG A 93 13.49 -2.31 -3.97
CA ARG A 93 13.92 -0.90 -3.87
C ARG A 93 13.04 0.06 -4.67
N SER A 94 12.09 -0.45 -5.46
CA SER A 94 11.16 0.40 -6.18
C SER A 94 10.16 1.01 -5.20
N TRP A 95 10.39 2.24 -4.83
CA TRP A 95 9.56 2.93 -3.84
C TRP A 95 8.13 3.23 -4.35
N GLN A 96 7.87 3.08 -5.64
CA GLN A 96 6.54 3.22 -6.23
C GLN A 96 5.65 2.00 -5.97
N VAL A 97 6.22 0.80 -5.95
CA VAL A 97 5.45 -0.46 -5.88
C VAL A 97 5.81 -1.33 -4.69
N SER A 98 7.04 -1.22 -4.16
CA SER A 98 7.48 -2.08 -3.06
C SER A 98 6.73 -1.83 -1.74
N PRO A 99 6.28 -0.60 -1.41
CA PRO A 99 5.48 -0.36 -0.21
C PRO A 99 4.00 -0.74 -0.36
N GLY A 100 3.59 -1.39 -1.45
CA GLY A 100 2.26 -1.97 -1.57
C GLY A 100 2.00 -3.06 -0.53
N PHE A 101 0.73 -3.23 -0.16
CA PHE A 101 0.32 -4.30 0.76
C PHE A 101 0.60 -5.68 0.19
N LYS A 102 1.10 -6.58 1.05
CA LYS A 102 1.50 -7.95 0.70
C LYS A 102 1.26 -8.89 1.86
N SER A 103 0.75 -10.05 1.56
CA SER A 103 0.51 -11.12 2.53
C SER A 103 1.14 -12.44 2.08
N GLN A 104 1.29 -13.36 3.01
CA GLN A 104 1.58 -14.78 2.73
C GLN A 104 0.32 -15.64 2.76
N HIS A 105 -0.84 -15.07 3.05
CA HIS A 105 -2.10 -15.78 2.95
C HIS A 105 -2.44 -16.05 1.49
N THR A 106 -2.92 -17.27 1.23
CA THR A 106 -3.33 -17.67 -0.12
C THR A 106 -4.50 -16.83 -0.59
N GLY A 107 -4.36 -16.18 -1.75
CA GLY A 107 -5.44 -15.52 -2.46
C GLY A 107 -5.77 -14.10 -2.02
N GLY A 108 -5.06 -13.52 -1.03
CA GLY A 108 -5.32 -12.14 -0.62
C GLY A 108 -4.66 -11.75 0.70
N ALA A 109 -5.18 -10.72 1.35
CA ALA A 109 -4.67 -10.19 2.61
C ALA A 109 -5.78 -9.69 3.53
N GLN A 110 -5.48 -9.58 4.83
CA GLN A 110 -6.35 -8.99 5.83
C GLN A 110 -6.13 -7.49 5.91
N PHE A 111 -7.22 -6.75 6.03
CA PHE A 111 -7.22 -5.30 6.18
C PHE A 111 -8.12 -4.87 7.33
N THR A 112 -7.66 -3.90 8.10
CA THR A 112 -8.49 -3.18 9.06
C THR A 112 -8.93 -1.87 8.43
N PHE A 113 -10.22 -1.60 8.47
CA PHE A 113 -10.82 -0.36 7.99
C PHE A 113 -10.83 0.72 9.07
N ALA A 114 -11.11 1.96 8.70
CA ALA A 114 -11.07 3.08 9.63
C ALA A 114 -12.17 3.04 10.70
N ASP A 115 -13.20 2.22 10.53
CA ASP A 115 -14.25 1.93 11.54
C ASP A 115 -13.86 0.79 12.50
N GLY A 116 -12.70 0.15 12.29
CA GLY A 116 -12.22 -0.97 13.08
C GLY A 116 -12.67 -2.35 12.57
N SER A 117 -13.49 -2.44 11.54
CA SER A 117 -13.84 -3.72 10.91
C SER A 117 -12.63 -4.35 10.24
N VAL A 118 -12.62 -5.68 10.14
CA VAL A 118 -11.55 -6.45 9.48
C VAL A 118 -12.13 -7.27 8.36
N HIS A 119 -11.56 -7.12 7.16
CA HIS A 119 -12.00 -7.82 5.95
C HIS A 119 -10.82 -8.48 5.24
N PHE A 120 -11.09 -9.64 4.65
CA PHE A 120 -10.16 -10.28 3.72
C PHE A 120 -10.43 -9.75 2.30
N ILE A 121 -9.42 -9.18 1.68
CA ILE A 121 -9.49 -8.69 0.31
C ILE A 121 -8.75 -9.67 -0.59
N SER A 122 -9.44 -10.16 -1.64
CA SER A 122 -8.85 -11.03 -2.65
C SER A 122 -7.79 -10.28 -3.47
N GLU A 123 -6.69 -10.95 -3.81
CA GLU A 123 -5.68 -10.41 -4.73
C GLU A 123 -6.20 -10.24 -6.18
N ASN A 124 -7.34 -10.86 -6.51
CA ASN A 124 -8.03 -10.71 -7.79
C ASN A 124 -9.03 -9.53 -7.79
N ILE A 125 -9.07 -8.71 -6.75
CA ILE A 125 -9.92 -7.51 -6.71
C ILE A 125 -9.62 -6.62 -7.92
N ASP A 126 -10.65 -5.97 -8.47
CA ASP A 126 -10.44 -4.90 -9.45
C ASP A 126 -9.49 -3.85 -8.87
N TYR A 127 -8.44 -3.53 -9.63
CA TYR A 127 -7.35 -2.67 -9.13
C TYR A 127 -7.84 -1.25 -8.82
N ARG A 128 -8.79 -0.73 -9.60
CA ARG A 128 -9.36 0.60 -9.34
C ARG A 128 -10.20 0.60 -8.06
N ASN A 129 -10.98 -0.47 -7.85
CA ASN A 129 -11.74 -0.64 -6.62
C ASN A 129 -10.82 -0.75 -5.39
N TYR A 130 -9.72 -1.47 -5.52
CA TYR A 130 -8.70 -1.55 -4.47
C TYR A 130 -8.05 -0.19 -4.18
N GLN A 131 -7.81 0.65 -5.19
CA GLN A 131 -7.28 1.99 -5.00
C GLN A 131 -8.27 2.90 -4.26
N ARG A 132 -9.58 2.79 -4.54
CA ARG A 132 -10.64 3.51 -3.84
C ARG A 132 -10.64 3.22 -2.34
N TYR A 133 -10.47 1.97 -1.94
CA TYR A 133 -10.32 1.63 -0.52
C TYR A 133 -9.10 2.30 0.13
N GLY A 134 -8.08 2.63 -0.61
CA GLY A 134 -6.89 3.32 -0.13
C GLY A 134 -7.04 4.84 -0.03
N ASP A 135 -8.03 5.44 -0.70
CA ASP A 135 -8.33 6.86 -0.61
C ASP A 135 -9.42 7.11 0.45
N ARG A 136 -9.41 8.26 1.09
CA ARG A 136 -10.40 8.67 2.10
C ARG A 136 -11.34 9.76 1.63
N ARG A 137 -11.19 10.29 0.40
CA ARG A 137 -11.86 11.51 -0.05
C ARG A 137 -11.90 11.74 -1.56
N ASP A 138 -11.80 10.70 -2.35
CA ASP A 138 -11.91 10.82 -3.81
C ASP A 138 -13.37 10.99 -4.26
N SER A 139 -14.32 10.82 -3.33
CA SER A 139 -15.77 10.82 -3.58
C SER A 139 -16.22 9.69 -4.51
N GLU A 140 -15.37 8.67 -4.70
CA GLU A 140 -15.67 7.44 -5.42
C GLU A 140 -15.84 6.30 -4.41
N PHE A 141 -17.05 5.78 -4.27
CA PHE A 141 -17.29 4.65 -3.38
C PHE A 141 -16.73 3.37 -3.99
N ALA A 142 -16.02 2.60 -3.16
CA ALA A 142 -15.62 1.26 -3.53
C ALA A 142 -16.84 0.33 -3.57
N ASP A 143 -16.84 -0.63 -4.50
CA ASP A 143 -17.87 -1.67 -4.51
C ASP A 143 -17.71 -2.55 -3.26
N PRO A 144 -18.81 -3.04 -2.66
CA PRO A 144 -18.75 -3.89 -1.47
C PRO A 144 -17.82 -5.10 -1.65
N ILE A 145 -17.09 -5.44 -0.58
CA ILE A 145 -16.22 -6.63 -0.51
C ILE A 145 -17.07 -7.86 -0.23
#